data_c7e1384a72ef3950bb43c207001faa1f
#
_entry.id   c7e1384a72ef3950bb43c207001faa1f
#
_cell.length_a   1.000
_cell.length_b   1.000
_cell.length_c   1.000
_cell.angle_alpha   90.00
_cell.angle_beta   90.00
_cell.angle_gamma   90.00
#
_symmetry.space_group_name_H-M   'P 1'
#
loop_
_entity.id
_entity.type
_entity.pdbx_description
1 polymer ?
#
loop_
_entity_poly.entity_id
_entity_poly.type
_entity_poly.pdbx_seq_one_letter_code
_entity_poly.pdbx_strand_id
1 'polypeptide(L)'
;MRLFLYFLLAFTISSCGNTIYIVRHAEKESGIESTTMKTIKDPPLSLQGQERALKLKEILGGKGITHIFSTNTLRTISTASPLKELTLGLPIEIYSSKSDSTAKFIEKIKAIKKGNILIVGHSNTVDDLCNLIAGKTVVPGDLDEKIFDNLFILKRKGNTYRFKNEKYGKPSN
;
A
#
# COMPACT_ATOMS: atom_id res chain seq x y z
N MET A 1 -39.47 45.01 -20.27
CA MET A 1 -38.06 44.84 -19.91
C MET A 1 -37.94 43.51 -19.19
N ARG A 2 -37.53 42.40 -19.87
CA ARG A 2 -37.45 41.04 -19.32
C ARG A 2 -36.01 40.80 -18.89
N LEU A 3 -35.78 40.69 -17.58
CA LEU A 3 -34.48 40.29 -17.00
C LEU A 3 -34.28 38.78 -17.17
N PHE A 4 -33.35 38.36 -18.03
CA PHE A 4 -32.89 36.99 -18.12
C PHE A 4 -31.83 36.75 -17.03
N LEU A 5 -32.24 36.01 -15.99
CA LEU A 5 -31.35 35.57 -14.92
C LEU A 5 -30.57 34.32 -15.40
N TYR A 6 -29.32 34.50 -15.83
CA TYR A 6 -28.43 33.38 -16.15
C TYR A 6 -27.99 32.70 -14.85
N PHE A 7 -28.57 31.54 -14.60
CA PHE A 7 -28.11 30.67 -13.50
C PHE A 7 -26.82 29.98 -13.93
N LEU A 8 -25.67 30.51 -13.51
CA LEU A 8 -24.36 29.91 -13.76
C LEU A 8 -24.21 28.65 -12.88
N LEU A 9 -24.52 27.48 -13.44
CA LEU A 9 -24.32 26.18 -12.79
C LEU A 9 -22.83 25.92 -12.69
N ALA A 10 -22.21 26.25 -11.55
CA ALA A 10 -20.82 25.93 -11.26
C ALA A 10 -20.68 24.40 -11.13
N PHE A 11 -20.28 23.75 -12.23
CA PHE A 11 -19.88 22.34 -12.22
C PHE A 11 -18.59 22.24 -11.37
N THR A 12 -18.72 21.91 -10.10
CA THR A 12 -17.56 21.51 -9.28
C THR A 12 -17.02 20.20 -9.83
N ILE A 13 -15.98 20.29 -10.66
CA ILE A 13 -15.21 19.12 -11.06
C ILE A 13 -14.53 18.60 -9.80
N SER A 14 -15.19 17.69 -9.09
CA SER A 14 -14.57 16.94 -8.03
C SER A 14 -13.42 16.15 -8.67
N SER A 15 -12.20 16.66 -8.53
CA SER A 15 -10.99 15.96 -8.96
C SER A 15 -10.85 14.69 -8.12
N CYS A 16 -11.54 13.65 -8.55
CA CYS A 16 -11.55 12.34 -7.92
C CYS A 16 -10.21 11.65 -8.22
N GLY A 17 -9.14 12.09 -7.55
CA GLY A 17 -7.85 11.44 -7.60
C GLY A 17 -7.88 10.16 -6.74
N ASN A 18 -7.26 9.09 -7.23
CA ASN A 18 -7.08 7.88 -6.45
C ASN A 18 -6.07 8.08 -5.31
N THR A 19 -6.12 7.19 -4.32
CA THR A 19 -5.18 7.12 -3.21
C THR A 19 -4.42 5.79 -3.28
N ILE A 20 -3.12 5.86 -3.11
CA ILE A 20 -2.24 4.69 -3.04
C ILE A 20 -1.80 4.55 -1.59
N TYR A 21 -2.07 3.40 -1.02
CA TYR A 21 -1.64 2.99 0.31
C TYR A 21 -0.48 2.02 0.15
N ILE A 22 0.63 2.29 0.81
CA ILE A 22 1.83 1.45 0.74
C ILE A 22 2.21 1.06 2.17
N VAL A 23 2.43 -0.23 2.38
CA VAL A 23 2.89 -0.78 3.66
C VAL A 23 4.01 -1.77 3.44
N ARG A 24 4.89 -1.89 4.42
CA ARG A 24 5.75 -3.06 4.57
C ARG A 24 4.90 -4.26 5.00
N HIS A 25 5.29 -5.49 4.67
CA HIS A 25 4.69 -6.68 5.27
C HIS A 25 4.67 -6.58 6.80
N ALA A 26 3.69 -7.18 7.43
CA ALA A 26 3.57 -7.24 8.88
C ALA A 26 4.67 -8.14 9.51
N GLU A 27 4.75 -8.18 10.82
CA GLU A 27 5.76 -8.94 11.55
C GLU A 27 5.75 -10.41 11.15
N LYS A 28 6.92 -10.91 10.80
CA LYS A 28 7.14 -12.32 10.49
C LYS A 28 7.56 -13.09 11.74
N GLU A 29 7.36 -14.39 11.76
CA GLU A 29 7.96 -15.22 12.80
C GLU A 29 9.48 -15.07 12.77
N SER A 30 10.05 -14.73 13.91
CA SER A 30 11.49 -14.80 14.13
C SER A 30 11.84 -16.26 14.32
N GLY A 31 12.71 -16.77 13.44
CA GLY A 31 13.17 -18.14 13.35
C GLY A 31 12.78 -19.10 14.49
N ILE A 32 11.93 -20.04 14.17
CA ILE A 32 11.97 -21.29 14.91
C ILE A 32 13.37 -21.82 14.64
N GLU A 33 14.23 -21.87 15.66
CA GLU A 33 15.35 -22.81 15.68
C GLU A 33 14.73 -24.20 15.59
N SER A 34 14.36 -24.57 14.37
CA SER A 34 14.04 -25.95 14.07
C SER A 34 15.33 -26.72 14.31
N THR A 35 15.31 -27.68 15.23
CA THR A 35 16.33 -28.68 15.46
C THR A 35 16.77 -29.45 14.22
N THR A 36 16.23 -29.12 13.07
CA THR A 36 16.62 -29.55 11.72
C THR A 36 16.97 -28.31 10.89
N MET A 37 18.14 -27.79 10.97
CA MET A 37 18.91 -26.85 10.12
C MET A 37 18.28 -26.37 8.78
N LYS A 38 16.98 -26.12 8.68
CA LYS A 38 16.33 -25.47 7.55
C LYS A 38 15.82 -24.13 7.99
N THR A 39 16.60 -23.10 7.73
CA THR A 39 16.13 -21.70 7.74
C THR A 39 14.91 -21.62 6.85
N ILE A 40 13.74 -21.30 7.41
CA ILE A 40 12.53 -21.08 6.62
C ILE A 40 12.79 -19.83 5.78
N LYS A 41 13.04 -20.03 4.50
CA LYS A 41 13.42 -18.97 3.55
C LYS A 41 12.33 -17.90 3.38
N ASP A 42 11.08 -18.23 3.70
CA ASP A 42 9.91 -17.34 3.60
C ASP A 42 8.97 -17.59 4.80
N PRO A 43 9.27 -17.04 5.99
CA PRO A 43 8.49 -17.28 7.21
C PRO A 43 7.09 -16.67 7.11
N PRO A 44 6.09 -17.32 7.77
CA PRO A 44 4.73 -16.77 7.89
C PRO A 44 4.71 -15.53 8.79
N LEU A 45 3.56 -14.89 8.90
CA LEU A 45 3.32 -13.83 9.87
C LEU A 45 3.28 -14.41 11.30
N SER A 46 3.91 -13.69 12.23
CA SER A 46 3.72 -13.92 13.67
C SER A 46 2.29 -13.58 14.09
N LEU A 47 1.90 -13.93 15.31
CA LEU A 47 0.60 -13.52 15.87
C LEU A 47 0.43 -12.00 15.83
N GLN A 48 1.46 -11.24 16.18
CA GLN A 48 1.44 -9.77 16.09
C GLN A 48 1.27 -9.30 14.64
N GLY A 49 1.92 -9.95 13.68
CA GLY A 49 1.76 -9.64 12.27
C GLY A 49 0.36 -9.95 11.73
N GLN A 50 -0.26 -11.02 12.19
CA GLN A 50 -1.66 -11.34 11.86
C GLN A 50 -2.62 -10.27 12.40
N GLU A 51 -2.44 -9.84 13.65
CA GLU A 51 -3.21 -8.73 14.23
C GLU A 51 -3.04 -7.43 13.42
N ARG A 52 -1.80 -7.12 12.99
CA ARG A 52 -1.52 -5.96 12.15
C ARG A 52 -2.20 -6.05 10.78
N ALA A 53 -2.20 -7.22 10.14
CA ALA A 53 -2.89 -7.45 8.88
C ALA A 53 -4.42 -7.29 9.01
N LEU A 54 -5.00 -7.75 10.11
CA LEU A 54 -6.42 -7.52 10.44
C LEU A 54 -6.71 -6.02 10.65
N LYS A 55 -5.80 -5.30 11.32
CA LYS A 55 -5.95 -3.85 11.51
C LYS A 55 -5.84 -3.08 10.20
N LEU A 56 -4.99 -3.52 9.27
CA LEU A 56 -4.92 -2.96 7.92
C LEU A 56 -6.25 -3.13 7.18
N LYS A 57 -6.85 -4.32 7.23
CA LYS A 57 -8.19 -4.61 6.70
C LYS A 57 -9.23 -3.64 7.27
N GLU A 58 -9.25 -3.45 8.59
CA GLU A 58 -10.20 -2.57 9.28
C GLU A 58 -10.09 -1.12 8.77
N ILE A 59 -8.86 -0.60 8.67
CA ILE A 59 -8.60 0.78 8.24
C ILE A 59 -8.93 1.00 6.75
N LEU A 60 -8.65 0.01 5.90
CA LEU A 60 -8.80 0.14 4.45
C LEU A 60 -10.13 -0.40 3.91
N GLY A 61 -10.90 -1.14 4.70
CA GLY A 61 -12.13 -1.80 4.26
C GLY A 61 -13.21 -0.86 3.70
N GLY A 62 -13.28 0.39 4.22
CA GLY A 62 -14.18 1.43 3.71
C GLY A 62 -13.54 2.40 2.69
N LYS A 63 -12.31 2.16 2.25
CA LYS A 63 -11.55 3.10 1.42
C LYS A 63 -11.68 2.87 -0.08
N GLY A 64 -12.57 2.01 -0.54
CA GLY A 64 -12.78 1.78 -1.99
C GLY A 64 -11.52 1.25 -2.68
N ILE A 65 -10.86 0.27 -2.07
CA ILE A 65 -9.71 -0.43 -2.67
C ILE A 65 -10.21 -1.23 -3.87
N THR A 66 -9.59 -1.04 -5.03
CA THR A 66 -9.91 -1.73 -6.29
C THR A 66 -8.72 -2.52 -6.84
N HIS A 67 -7.53 -2.33 -6.30
CA HIS A 67 -6.32 -3.04 -6.69
C HIS A 67 -5.48 -3.36 -5.44
N ILE A 68 -5.00 -4.58 -5.37
CA ILE A 68 -4.07 -5.03 -4.32
C ILE A 68 -2.85 -5.62 -5.00
N PHE A 69 -1.68 -5.05 -4.72
CA PHE A 69 -0.39 -5.52 -5.22
C PHE A 69 0.47 -6.03 -4.08
N SER A 70 1.17 -7.13 -4.31
CA SER A 70 2.08 -7.74 -3.33
C SER A 70 3.30 -8.30 -4.04
N THR A 71 4.44 -8.34 -3.37
CA THR A 71 5.55 -9.20 -3.82
C THR A 71 5.16 -10.68 -3.61
N ASN A 72 5.89 -11.59 -4.28
CA ASN A 72 5.62 -13.04 -4.20
C ASN A 72 6.30 -13.66 -2.97
N THR A 73 5.93 -13.21 -1.76
CA THR A 73 6.37 -13.85 -0.50
C THR A 73 5.17 -14.12 0.39
N LEU A 74 5.27 -15.17 1.20
CA LEU A 74 4.18 -15.56 2.09
C LEU A 74 3.77 -14.40 3.03
N ARG A 75 4.75 -13.72 3.62
CA ARG A 75 4.49 -12.60 4.56
C ARG A 75 3.80 -11.39 3.92
N THR A 76 4.13 -11.02 2.68
CA THR A 76 3.48 -9.89 2.00
C THR A 76 2.06 -10.24 1.54
N ILE A 77 1.88 -11.44 0.99
CA ILE A 77 0.57 -11.98 0.59
C ILE A 77 -0.34 -12.09 1.83
N SER A 78 0.15 -12.67 2.94
CA SER A 78 -0.61 -12.81 4.18
C SER A 78 -0.98 -11.47 4.81
N THR A 79 -0.17 -10.42 4.64
CA THR A 79 -0.51 -9.06 5.07
C THR A 79 -1.70 -8.49 4.29
N ALA A 80 -1.79 -8.78 2.98
CA ALA A 80 -2.86 -8.29 2.12
C ALA A 80 -4.15 -9.14 2.19
N SER A 81 -4.03 -10.43 2.53
CA SER A 81 -5.12 -11.41 2.44
C SER A 81 -6.39 -11.05 3.21
N PRO A 82 -6.34 -10.55 4.46
CA PRO A 82 -7.56 -10.18 5.16
C PRO A 82 -8.38 -9.08 4.44
N LEU A 83 -7.70 -8.12 3.78
CA LEU A 83 -8.39 -7.10 2.99
C LEU A 83 -8.97 -7.67 1.70
N LYS A 84 -8.25 -8.58 1.02
CA LYS A 84 -8.75 -9.30 -0.16
C LYS A 84 -10.07 -10.02 0.15
N GLU A 85 -10.17 -10.71 1.28
CA GLU A 85 -11.38 -11.42 1.69
C GLU A 85 -12.57 -10.48 1.86
N LEU A 86 -12.33 -9.28 2.42
CA LEU A 86 -13.36 -8.26 2.59
C LEU A 86 -13.86 -7.68 1.25
N THR A 87 -13.03 -7.68 0.23
CA THR A 87 -13.31 -7.07 -1.09
C THR A 87 -13.93 -8.05 -2.11
N LEU A 88 -14.56 -9.13 -1.64
CA LEU A 88 -15.32 -10.09 -2.46
C LEU A 88 -14.54 -10.68 -3.65
N GLY A 89 -13.29 -11.06 -3.39
CA GLY A 89 -12.49 -11.78 -4.39
C GLY A 89 -11.62 -10.90 -5.27
N LEU A 90 -11.36 -9.65 -4.88
CA LEU A 90 -10.34 -8.83 -5.54
C LEU A 90 -9.00 -9.58 -5.55
N PRO A 91 -8.37 -9.82 -6.72
CA PRO A 91 -7.12 -10.58 -6.76
C PRO A 91 -5.97 -9.80 -6.11
N ILE A 92 -5.03 -10.51 -5.50
CA ILE A 92 -3.72 -9.95 -5.16
C ILE A 92 -2.84 -10.14 -6.40
N GLU A 93 -2.52 -9.04 -7.06
CA GLU A 93 -1.62 -9.03 -8.20
C GLU A 93 -0.17 -9.04 -7.75
N ILE A 94 0.63 -9.97 -8.27
CA ILE A 94 2.04 -10.07 -7.91
C ILE A 94 2.87 -9.09 -8.74
N TYR A 95 3.75 -8.34 -8.07
CA TYR A 95 4.75 -7.50 -8.72
C TYR A 95 6.17 -7.92 -8.30
N SER A 96 7.13 -7.64 -9.18
CA SER A 96 8.55 -7.85 -8.89
C SER A 96 9.15 -6.61 -8.21
N SER A 97 9.85 -6.82 -7.10
CA SER A 97 10.60 -5.78 -6.40
C SER A 97 12.04 -5.59 -6.94
N LYS A 98 12.39 -6.29 -8.03
CA LYS A 98 13.70 -6.13 -8.67
C LYS A 98 13.76 -4.76 -9.38
N SER A 99 14.91 -4.12 -9.31
CA SER A 99 15.14 -2.76 -9.85
C SER A 99 14.78 -2.63 -11.33
N ASP A 100 15.08 -3.64 -12.15
CA ASP A 100 14.76 -3.70 -13.58
C ASP A 100 13.25 -3.71 -13.88
N SER A 101 12.45 -4.19 -12.96
CA SER A 101 10.99 -4.31 -13.09
C SER A 101 10.23 -3.15 -12.43
N THR A 102 10.90 -2.39 -11.54
CA THR A 102 10.26 -1.35 -10.73
C THR A 102 9.69 -0.23 -11.59
N ALA A 103 10.42 0.24 -12.62
CA ALA A 103 9.95 1.33 -13.49
C ALA A 103 8.62 0.98 -14.17
N LYS A 104 8.51 -0.21 -14.76
CA LYS A 104 7.26 -0.70 -15.39
C LYS A 104 6.12 -0.81 -14.40
N PHE A 105 6.41 -1.25 -13.17
CA PHE A 105 5.40 -1.33 -12.13
C PHE A 105 4.89 0.06 -11.73
N ILE A 106 5.78 1.05 -11.56
CA ILE A 106 5.41 2.44 -11.27
C ILE A 106 4.56 3.04 -12.39
N GLU A 107 4.89 2.79 -13.66
CA GLU A 107 4.07 3.21 -14.81
C GLU A 107 2.66 2.60 -14.72
N LYS A 108 2.55 1.30 -14.44
CA LYS A 108 1.26 0.62 -14.24
C LYS A 108 0.45 1.30 -13.12
N ILE A 109 1.05 1.55 -11.96
CA ILE A 109 0.39 2.22 -10.84
C ILE A 109 -0.07 3.63 -11.21
N LYS A 110 0.77 4.41 -11.89
CA LYS A 110 0.43 5.77 -12.33
C LYS A 110 -0.64 5.80 -13.42
N ALA A 111 -0.81 4.73 -14.20
CA ALA A 111 -1.86 4.59 -15.20
C ALA A 111 -3.25 4.36 -14.58
N ILE A 112 -3.35 3.78 -13.39
CA ILE A 112 -4.61 3.60 -12.66
C ILE A 112 -5.11 4.96 -12.18
N LYS A 113 -6.24 5.43 -12.71
CA LYS A 113 -6.80 6.76 -12.42
C LYS A 113 -7.98 6.74 -11.46
N LYS A 114 -8.67 5.59 -11.35
CA LYS A 114 -9.87 5.43 -10.51
C LYS A 114 -9.69 4.26 -9.55
N GLY A 115 -10.35 4.36 -8.38
CA GLY A 115 -10.23 3.39 -7.31
C GLY A 115 -8.92 3.52 -6.54
N ASN A 116 -8.91 3.06 -5.31
CA ASN A 116 -7.73 3.15 -4.46
C ASN A 116 -6.90 1.86 -4.54
N ILE A 117 -5.64 1.96 -4.22
CA ILE A 117 -4.64 0.91 -4.42
C ILE A 117 -3.98 0.59 -3.08
N LEU A 118 -3.84 -0.71 -2.76
CA LEU A 118 -2.94 -1.19 -1.72
C LEU A 118 -1.71 -1.82 -2.37
N ILE A 119 -0.51 -1.47 -1.88
CA ILE A 119 0.76 -2.10 -2.25
C ILE A 119 1.43 -2.60 -0.97
N VAL A 120 1.79 -3.88 -0.93
CA VAL A 120 2.52 -4.49 0.17
C VAL A 120 3.92 -4.87 -0.31
N GLY A 121 4.95 -4.35 0.36
CA GLY A 121 6.36 -4.56 0.02
C GLY A 121 7.24 -4.89 1.22
N HIS A 122 8.52 -4.55 1.12
CA HIS A 122 9.56 -4.83 2.11
C HIS A 122 10.21 -3.54 2.61
N SER A 123 10.98 -3.60 3.70
CA SER A 123 11.71 -2.49 4.31
C SER A 123 12.59 -1.72 3.31
N ASN A 124 13.20 -2.43 2.39
CA ASN A 124 14.13 -1.91 1.38
C ASN A 124 13.49 -1.62 0.01
N THR A 125 12.18 -1.50 -0.08
CA THR A 125 11.49 -1.26 -1.36
C THR A 125 10.32 -0.30 -1.25
N VAL A 126 9.72 -0.16 -0.07
CA VAL A 126 8.53 0.69 0.10
C VAL A 126 8.87 2.17 0.05
N ASP A 127 10.06 2.56 0.47
CA ASP A 127 10.62 3.92 0.34
C ASP A 127 10.80 4.29 -1.13
N ASP A 128 11.44 3.41 -1.92
CA ASP A 128 11.62 3.58 -3.37
C ASP A 128 10.27 3.74 -4.08
N LEU A 129 9.29 2.89 -3.75
CA LEU A 129 7.94 2.99 -4.32
C LEU A 129 7.30 4.35 -3.99
N CYS A 130 7.39 4.80 -2.73
CA CYS A 130 6.87 6.10 -2.31
C CYS A 130 7.54 7.23 -3.09
N ASN A 131 8.86 7.22 -3.18
CA ASN A 131 9.67 8.26 -3.81
C ASN A 131 9.43 8.33 -5.33
N LEU A 132 9.43 7.18 -6.02
CA LEU A 132 9.20 7.09 -7.46
C LEU A 132 7.77 7.49 -7.85
N ILE A 133 6.75 7.11 -7.05
CA ILE A 133 5.37 7.52 -7.27
C ILE A 133 5.22 9.02 -7.03
N ALA A 134 5.78 9.54 -5.94
CA ALA A 134 5.74 10.97 -5.59
C ALA A 134 6.55 11.84 -6.58
N GLY A 135 7.54 11.27 -7.27
CA GLY A 135 8.48 12.00 -8.12
C GLY A 135 9.47 12.87 -7.35
N LYS A 136 9.66 12.59 -6.06
CA LYS A 136 10.62 13.25 -5.15
C LYS A 136 10.84 12.38 -3.92
N THR A 137 11.93 12.61 -3.19
CA THR A 137 12.18 11.93 -1.92
C THR A 137 11.17 12.37 -0.86
N VAL A 138 10.34 11.43 -0.41
CA VAL A 138 9.34 11.60 0.67
C VAL A 138 9.60 10.65 1.83
N VAL A 139 10.32 9.54 1.58
CA VAL A 139 10.82 8.60 2.58
C VAL A 139 12.32 8.47 2.38
N PRO A 140 13.18 8.96 3.29
CA PRO A 140 14.62 8.96 3.12
C PRO A 140 15.23 7.60 3.50
N GLY A 141 15.50 6.76 2.51
CA GLY A 141 16.17 5.47 2.66
C GLY A 141 15.30 4.34 3.19
N ASP A 142 15.90 3.17 3.29
CA ASP A 142 15.27 1.93 3.74
C ASP A 142 14.64 2.07 5.13
N LEU A 143 13.55 1.37 5.36
CA LEU A 143 12.94 1.34 6.69
C LEU A 143 13.77 0.48 7.65
N ASP A 144 13.85 0.92 8.89
CA ASP A 144 14.39 0.08 9.97
C ASP A 144 13.64 -1.26 10.01
N GLU A 145 14.39 -2.36 10.13
CA GLU A 145 13.87 -3.72 10.12
C GLU A 145 12.89 -4.02 11.27
N LYS A 146 12.87 -3.20 12.31
CA LYS A 146 11.93 -3.30 13.43
C LYS A 146 10.64 -2.51 13.24
N ILE A 147 10.55 -1.66 12.21
CA ILE A 147 9.39 -0.79 11.98
C ILE A 147 8.40 -1.41 11.00
N PHE A 148 7.21 -1.74 11.48
CA PHE A 148 6.12 -2.35 10.69
C PHE A 148 4.84 -1.51 10.66
N ASP A 149 4.75 -0.46 11.45
CA ASP A 149 3.55 0.32 11.71
C ASP A 149 3.35 1.54 10.80
N ASN A 150 4.18 1.72 9.78
CA ASN A 150 4.01 2.80 8.80
C ASN A 150 2.91 2.46 7.78
N LEU A 151 1.97 3.39 7.60
CA LEU A 151 1.02 3.43 6.50
C LEU A 151 1.32 4.67 5.64
N PHE A 152 1.99 4.46 4.53
CA PHE A 152 2.30 5.52 3.57
C PHE A 152 1.11 5.75 2.65
N ILE A 153 0.70 7.00 2.51
CA ILE A 153 -0.48 7.42 1.77
C ILE A 153 -0.06 8.44 0.72
N LEU A 154 -0.27 8.11 -0.54
CA LEU A 154 -0.05 9.01 -1.67
C LEU A 154 -1.38 9.34 -2.33
N LYS A 155 -1.92 10.52 -2.05
CA LYS A 155 -3.18 10.98 -2.65
C LYS A 155 -2.88 11.76 -3.92
N ARG A 156 -3.39 11.28 -5.05
CA ARG A 156 -3.24 11.94 -6.35
C ARG A 156 -3.93 13.30 -6.37
N LYS A 157 -3.25 14.30 -6.91
CA LYS A 157 -3.78 15.63 -7.20
C LYS A 157 -3.31 16.05 -8.60
N GLY A 158 -4.14 15.83 -9.60
CA GLY A 158 -3.74 15.99 -11.00
C GLY A 158 -2.60 15.04 -11.38
N ASN A 159 -1.45 15.58 -11.76
CA ASN A 159 -0.25 14.82 -12.12
C ASN A 159 0.73 14.64 -10.95
N THR A 160 0.41 15.14 -9.76
CA THR A 160 1.26 15.06 -8.57
C THR A 160 0.62 14.21 -7.48
N TYR A 161 1.39 13.94 -6.42
CA TYR A 161 0.90 13.20 -5.26
C TYR A 161 1.20 13.96 -3.97
N ARG A 162 0.20 14.03 -3.08
CA ARG A 162 0.38 14.49 -1.70
C ARG A 162 0.73 13.28 -0.85
N PHE A 163 1.89 13.31 -0.22
CA PHE A 163 2.37 12.27 0.68
C PHE A 163 1.94 12.54 2.12
N LYS A 164 1.58 11.48 2.85
CA LYS A 164 1.38 11.45 4.30
C LYS A 164 1.89 10.11 4.82
N ASN A 165 2.53 10.09 5.98
CA ASN A 165 2.81 8.88 6.74
C ASN A 165 1.90 8.85 7.98
N GLU A 166 1.16 7.77 8.15
CA GLU A 166 0.36 7.49 9.34
C GLU A 166 0.89 6.23 10.02
N LYS A 167 0.61 6.08 11.29
CA LYS A 167 0.88 4.85 12.03
C LYS A 167 -0.38 4.00 12.15
N TYR A 168 -0.23 2.68 12.11
CA TYR A 168 -1.35 1.76 12.23
C TYR A 168 -1.02 0.50 13.04
N GLY A 169 -2.02 -0.02 13.72
CA GLY A 169 -1.84 -1.16 14.61
C GLY A 169 -1.08 -0.82 15.89
N LYS A 170 -0.52 -1.82 16.53
CA LYS A 170 0.34 -1.62 17.71
C LYS A 170 1.64 -0.93 17.30
N PRO A 171 2.21 -0.02 18.13
CA PRO A 171 3.52 0.55 17.85
C PRO A 171 4.57 -0.55 17.63
N SER A 172 5.47 -0.32 16.68
CA SER A 172 6.65 -1.17 16.50
C SER A 172 7.67 -0.90 17.60
N ASN A 173 8.35 -1.92 18.09
CA ASN A 173 9.35 -1.84 19.17
C ASN A 173 10.76 -1.77 18.60
#